data_8c9d0999a44536fb02fcc9e03d67bb70
#
_entry.id   8c9d0999a44536fb02fcc9e03d67bb70
#
_cell.length_a   1.000
_cell.length_b   1.000
_cell.length_c   1.000
_cell.angle_alpha   90.00
_cell.angle_beta   90.00
_cell.angle_gamma   90.00
#
_symmetry.space_group_name_H-M   'P 1'
#
loop_
_entity.id
_entity.type
_entity.pdbx_description
1 polymer ?
#
loop_
_entity_poly.entity_id
_entity_poly.type
_entity_poly.pdbx_seq_one_letter_code
_entity_poly.pdbx_strand_id
1 'polypeptide(L)'
;MNWTDLNLIPAMPEIVLLSALGIVLLVDLWLKDSQRYITHYLSLLALVAVAATQWTVWQTESVTTFGEMYIADGMSQLSKMVMYASLFALFVYSKPYNQAREIFKGEYYTLSLFALLGMSVMASSGHFLVAYVGLELLSLSLYAMIALRRDSAHAAEAALKYFVLGALASGLLLYGISMVYGATGSLDFATVLANAYNGDANPWLLKLGVVFIVVAIAFKFGAVPF
;
A
#
# COMPACT_ATOMS: atom_id res chain seq x y z
N MET A 1 16.29 12.41 -17.27
CA MET A 1 14.91 11.93 -17.37
C MET A 1 14.12 13.00 -18.07
N ASN A 2 13.76 12.80 -19.35
CA ASN A 2 12.94 13.75 -20.08
C ASN A 2 11.47 13.49 -19.74
N TRP A 3 10.73 14.53 -19.39
CA TRP A 3 9.29 14.40 -19.03
C TRP A 3 8.43 13.83 -20.17
N THR A 4 8.93 13.91 -21.41
CA THR A 4 8.30 13.35 -22.62
C THR A 4 8.33 11.82 -22.68
N ASP A 5 9.18 11.16 -21.91
CA ASP A 5 9.38 9.70 -21.93
C ASP A 5 8.59 8.99 -20.81
N LEU A 6 7.83 9.77 -20.00
CA LEU A 6 7.03 9.25 -18.90
C LEU A 6 5.71 8.67 -19.43
N ASN A 7 5.65 7.35 -19.57
CA ASN A 7 4.40 6.67 -19.89
C ASN A 7 3.55 6.52 -18.61
N LEU A 8 2.55 7.39 -18.43
CA LEU A 8 1.63 7.38 -17.29
C LEU A 8 0.49 6.36 -17.44
N ILE A 9 0.28 5.80 -18.63
CA ILE A 9 -0.86 4.94 -18.92
C ILE A 9 -0.92 3.71 -17.97
N PRO A 10 0.18 2.97 -17.71
CA PRO A 10 0.14 1.81 -16.82
C PRO A 10 -0.19 2.17 -15.37
N ALA A 11 0.12 3.41 -14.93
CA ALA A 11 -0.13 3.88 -13.56
C ALA A 11 -1.47 4.64 -13.42
N MET A 12 -2.28 4.70 -14.48
CA MET A 12 -3.59 5.37 -14.44
C MET A 12 -4.51 4.87 -13.31
N PRO A 13 -4.59 3.58 -12.98
CA PRO A 13 -5.43 3.13 -11.87
C PRO A 13 -5.05 3.76 -10.53
N GLU A 14 -3.76 3.87 -10.23
CA GLU A 14 -3.26 4.52 -9.02
C GLU A 14 -3.53 6.02 -9.02
N ILE A 15 -3.38 6.68 -10.16
CA ILE A 15 -3.67 8.11 -10.31
C ILE A 15 -5.18 8.37 -10.11
N VAL A 16 -6.03 7.54 -10.68
CA VAL A 16 -7.49 7.63 -10.50
C VAL A 16 -7.86 7.34 -9.04
N LEU A 17 -7.25 6.32 -8.42
CA LEU A 17 -7.48 6.00 -7.02
C LEU A 17 -7.07 7.15 -6.10
N LEU A 18 -5.90 7.76 -6.31
CA LEU A 18 -5.43 8.91 -5.54
C LEU A 18 -6.35 10.12 -5.71
N SER A 19 -6.79 10.39 -6.94
CA SER A 19 -7.69 11.50 -7.23
C SER A 19 -9.07 11.29 -6.59
N ALA A 20 -9.63 10.09 -6.72
CA ALA A 20 -10.90 9.72 -6.11
C ALA A 20 -10.84 9.77 -4.58
N LEU A 21 -9.75 9.28 -3.99
CA LEU A 21 -9.48 9.37 -2.55
C LEU A 21 -9.44 10.83 -2.09
N GLY A 22 -8.76 11.72 -2.81
CA GLY A 22 -8.75 13.16 -2.53
C GLY A 22 -10.15 13.76 -2.56
N ILE A 23 -10.97 13.39 -3.54
CA ILE A 23 -12.38 13.83 -3.64
C ILE A 23 -13.20 13.30 -2.45
N VAL A 24 -13.08 12.02 -2.12
CA VAL A 24 -13.78 11.41 -0.98
C VAL A 24 -13.44 12.12 0.31
N LEU A 25 -12.15 12.38 0.54
CA LEU A 25 -11.65 13.07 1.74
C LEU A 25 -12.19 14.51 1.82
N LEU A 26 -12.14 15.28 0.74
CA LEU A 26 -12.64 16.66 0.72
C LEU A 26 -14.14 16.73 0.91
N VAL A 27 -14.90 15.84 0.26
CA VAL A 27 -16.36 15.78 0.41
C VAL A 27 -16.72 15.42 1.85
N ASP A 28 -16.02 14.45 2.45
CA ASP A 28 -16.30 14.00 3.81
C ASP A 28 -16.13 15.12 4.87
N LEU A 29 -15.22 16.07 4.65
CA LEU A 29 -15.04 17.22 5.55
C LEU A 29 -16.27 18.13 5.66
N TRP A 30 -17.10 18.20 4.62
CA TRP A 30 -18.29 19.05 4.61
C TRP A 30 -19.58 18.31 4.99
N LEU A 31 -19.52 16.97 5.11
CA LEU A 31 -20.68 16.16 5.44
C LEU A 31 -20.94 16.10 6.95
N LYS A 32 -22.21 16.18 7.33
CA LYS A 32 -22.68 15.93 8.69
C LYS A 32 -22.75 14.42 8.95
N ASP A 33 -22.73 14.00 10.21
CA ASP A 33 -22.78 12.58 10.58
C ASP A 33 -24.01 11.83 10.00
N SER A 34 -25.13 12.51 9.85
CA SER A 34 -26.33 11.94 9.21
C SER A 34 -26.18 11.67 7.70
N GLN A 35 -25.16 12.28 7.06
CA GLN A 35 -24.90 12.21 5.62
C GLN A 35 -23.73 11.30 5.27
N ARG A 36 -23.14 10.59 6.23
CA ARG A 36 -22.00 9.65 6.02
C ARG A 36 -22.29 8.54 5.01
N TYR A 37 -23.56 8.27 4.69
CA TYR A 37 -23.90 7.35 3.60
C TYR A 37 -23.38 7.84 2.23
N ILE A 38 -23.20 9.16 2.04
CA ILE A 38 -22.66 9.73 0.79
C ILE A 38 -21.21 9.30 0.64
N THR A 39 -20.40 9.41 1.70
CA THR A 39 -18.99 8.96 1.70
C THR A 39 -18.90 7.47 1.36
N HIS A 40 -19.79 6.64 1.92
CA HIS A 40 -19.85 5.21 1.60
C HIS A 40 -20.10 4.96 0.11
N TYR A 41 -21.15 5.56 -0.48
CA TYR A 41 -21.46 5.34 -1.89
C TYR A 41 -20.41 5.95 -2.82
N LEU A 42 -19.83 7.10 -2.46
CA LEU A 42 -18.75 7.73 -3.22
C LEU A 42 -17.51 6.83 -3.23
N SER A 43 -17.17 6.20 -2.10
CA SER A 43 -16.06 5.25 -2.01
C SER A 43 -16.30 3.99 -2.85
N LEU A 44 -17.53 3.46 -2.88
CA LEU A 44 -17.89 2.34 -3.76
C LEU A 44 -17.77 2.73 -5.23
N LEU A 45 -18.23 3.92 -5.60
CA LEU A 45 -18.12 4.44 -6.96
C LEU A 45 -16.64 4.64 -7.35
N ALA A 46 -15.82 5.14 -6.44
CA ALA A 46 -14.37 5.25 -6.63
C ALA A 46 -13.73 3.89 -6.95
N LEU A 47 -14.07 2.83 -6.21
CA LEU A 47 -13.55 1.48 -6.45
C LEU A 47 -13.98 0.93 -7.82
N VAL A 48 -15.23 1.16 -8.22
CA VAL A 48 -15.72 0.76 -9.55
C VAL A 48 -14.98 1.53 -10.65
N ALA A 49 -14.76 2.83 -10.49
CA ALA A 49 -14.01 3.64 -11.46
C ALA A 49 -12.56 3.17 -11.59
N VAL A 50 -11.89 2.86 -10.47
CA VAL A 50 -10.52 2.33 -10.48
C VAL A 50 -10.45 0.96 -11.14
N ALA A 51 -11.38 0.06 -10.82
CA ALA A 51 -11.44 -1.27 -11.45
C ALA A 51 -11.71 -1.18 -12.96
N ALA A 52 -12.61 -0.28 -13.38
CA ALA A 52 -12.87 -0.01 -14.80
C ALA A 52 -11.61 0.55 -15.49
N THR A 53 -10.90 1.49 -14.87
CA THR A 53 -9.65 2.02 -15.39
C THR A 53 -8.59 0.92 -15.51
N GLN A 54 -8.43 0.08 -14.49
CA GLN A 54 -7.51 -1.06 -14.53
C GLN A 54 -7.85 -2.00 -15.70
N TRP A 55 -9.14 -2.25 -15.94
CA TRP A 55 -9.57 -3.09 -17.06
C TRP A 55 -9.25 -2.46 -18.43
N THR A 56 -9.38 -1.13 -18.59
CA THR A 56 -9.08 -0.44 -19.85
C THR A 56 -7.59 -0.37 -20.18
N VAL A 57 -6.73 -0.33 -19.14
CA VAL A 57 -5.26 -0.31 -19.30
C VAL A 57 -4.62 -1.69 -19.18
N TRP A 58 -5.44 -2.76 -19.16
CA TRP A 58 -4.94 -4.13 -19.05
C TRP A 58 -4.02 -4.47 -20.20
N GLN A 59 -2.81 -4.95 -19.87
CA GLN A 59 -1.80 -5.34 -20.86
C GLN A 59 -1.40 -6.80 -20.66
N THR A 60 -1.17 -7.49 -21.77
CA THR A 60 -0.71 -8.89 -21.75
C THR A 60 0.80 -9.01 -21.58
N GLU A 61 1.53 -8.00 -22.01
CA GLU A 61 2.99 -7.93 -21.88
C GLU A 61 3.37 -7.08 -20.66
N SER A 62 4.51 -7.36 -20.04
CA SER A 62 5.03 -6.55 -18.95
C SER A 62 5.52 -5.21 -19.47
N VAL A 63 5.02 -4.13 -18.90
CA VAL A 63 5.44 -2.76 -19.23
C VAL A 63 6.07 -2.13 -17.99
N THR A 64 7.26 -1.58 -18.17
CA THR A 64 7.95 -0.81 -17.14
C THR A 64 7.84 0.68 -17.41
N THR A 65 7.71 1.48 -16.37
CA THR A 65 7.69 2.94 -16.44
C THR A 65 8.36 3.57 -15.22
N PHE A 66 8.51 4.88 -15.19
CA PHE A 66 9.20 5.60 -14.13
C PHE A 66 10.65 5.12 -13.89
N GLY A 67 11.39 4.80 -14.96
CA GLY A 67 12.76 4.31 -14.85
C GLY A 67 12.85 2.96 -14.15
N GLU A 68 11.99 2.02 -14.54
CA GLU A 68 11.88 0.65 -14.01
C GLU A 68 11.36 0.54 -12.56
N MET A 69 11.00 1.67 -11.94
CA MET A 69 10.46 1.66 -10.58
C MET A 69 9.04 1.11 -10.50
N TYR A 70 8.29 1.13 -11.62
CA TYR A 70 6.92 0.63 -11.70
C TYR A 70 6.81 -0.41 -12.81
N ILE A 71 6.25 -1.56 -12.47
CA ILE A 71 6.06 -2.70 -13.36
C ILE A 71 4.57 -3.03 -13.43
N ALA A 72 4.00 -2.96 -14.64
CA ALA A 72 2.67 -3.47 -14.93
C ALA A 72 2.78 -4.80 -15.65
N ASP A 73 2.61 -5.89 -14.93
CA ASP A 73 2.60 -7.26 -15.45
C ASP A 73 1.28 -7.97 -15.11
N GLY A 74 1.06 -9.15 -15.65
CA GLY A 74 -0.15 -9.91 -15.41
C GLY A 74 -0.41 -10.20 -13.94
N MET A 75 0.64 -10.41 -13.15
CA MET A 75 0.54 -10.70 -11.70
C MET A 75 0.11 -9.46 -10.90
N SER A 76 0.74 -8.32 -11.16
CA SER A 76 0.38 -7.06 -10.50
C SER A 76 -1.03 -6.62 -10.84
N GLN A 77 -1.43 -6.71 -12.11
CA GLN A 77 -2.76 -6.33 -12.59
C GLN A 77 -3.85 -7.21 -11.98
N LEU A 78 -3.66 -8.54 -11.98
CA LEU A 78 -4.59 -9.47 -11.35
C LEU A 78 -4.70 -9.23 -9.85
N SER A 79 -3.57 -9.06 -9.17
CA SER A 79 -3.54 -8.79 -7.73
C SER A 79 -4.32 -7.52 -7.38
N LYS A 80 -4.16 -6.44 -8.15
CA LYS A 80 -4.92 -5.20 -7.97
C LYS A 80 -6.42 -5.40 -8.16
N MET A 81 -6.84 -6.12 -9.21
CA MET A 81 -8.26 -6.41 -9.42
C MET A 81 -8.86 -7.18 -8.25
N VAL A 82 -8.14 -8.16 -7.70
CA VAL A 82 -8.57 -8.91 -6.49
C VAL A 82 -8.66 -7.97 -5.28
N MET A 83 -7.69 -7.07 -5.09
CA MET A 83 -7.71 -6.08 -4.01
C MET A 83 -8.90 -5.13 -4.12
N TYR A 84 -9.21 -4.62 -5.33
CA TYR A 84 -10.36 -3.73 -5.57
C TYR A 84 -11.68 -4.45 -5.28
N ALA A 85 -11.85 -5.68 -5.77
CA ALA A 85 -13.03 -6.48 -5.52
C ALA A 85 -13.20 -6.83 -4.03
N SER A 86 -12.10 -7.16 -3.34
CA SER A 86 -12.10 -7.47 -1.91
C SER A 86 -12.49 -6.26 -1.07
N LEU A 87 -11.95 -5.07 -1.36
CA LEU A 87 -12.30 -3.86 -0.63
C LEU A 87 -13.73 -3.42 -0.93
N PHE A 88 -14.20 -3.58 -2.17
CA PHE A 88 -15.61 -3.34 -2.52
C PHE A 88 -16.55 -4.23 -1.69
N ALA A 89 -16.29 -5.53 -1.65
CA ALA A 89 -17.05 -6.47 -0.84
C ALA A 89 -17.00 -6.11 0.66
N LEU A 90 -15.81 -5.73 1.15
CA LEU A 90 -15.62 -5.27 2.53
C LEU A 90 -16.49 -4.04 2.84
N PHE A 91 -16.53 -3.05 1.98
CA PHE A 91 -17.35 -1.85 2.20
C PHE A 91 -18.86 -2.17 2.24
N VAL A 92 -19.33 -3.04 1.35
CA VAL A 92 -20.74 -3.48 1.34
C VAL A 92 -21.08 -4.24 2.63
N TYR A 93 -20.23 -5.19 3.01
CA TYR A 93 -20.45 -6.06 4.16
C TYR A 93 -20.26 -5.32 5.51
N SER A 94 -19.29 -4.42 5.62
CA SER A 94 -18.96 -3.77 6.90
C SER A 94 -19.92 -2.67 7.31
N LYS A 95 -20.76 -2.15 6.39
CA LYS A 95 -21.67 -1.04 6.67
C LYS A 95 -22.59 -1.29 7.87
N PRO A 96 -23.41 -2.37 7.93
CA PRO A 96 -24.26 -2.62 9.08
C PRO A 96 -23.49 -2.83 10.38
N TYR A 97 -22.32 -3.48 10.31
CA TYR A 97 -21.45 -3.66 11.46
C TYR A 97 -20.94 -2.33 12.02
N ASN A 98 -20.43 -1.45 11.13
CA ASN A 98 -19.91 -0.15 11.51
C ASN A 98 -21.00 0.75 12.11
N GLN A 99 -22.24 0.66 11.62
CA GLN A 99 -23.37 1.36 12.18
C GLN A 99 -23.73 0.85 13.58
N ALA A 100 -23.79 -0.47 13.78
CA ALA A 100 -24.10 -1.08 15.06
C ALA A 100 -23.04 -0.80 16.15
N ARG A 101 -21.78 -0.54 15.75
CA ARG A 101 -20.66 -0.28 16.66
C ARG A 101 -20.31 1.19 16.82
N GLU A 102 -21.09 2.10 16.23
CA GLU A 102 -20.85 3.56 16.26
C GLU A 102 -19.50 4.00 15.68
N ILE A 103 -18.94 3.19 14.76
CA ILE A 103 -17.70 3.48 14.02
C ILE A 103 -17.98 3.80 12.54
N PHE A 104 -19.22 4.16 12.22
CA PHE A 104 -19.60 4.59 10.87
C PHE A 104 -19.13 6.02 10.62
N LYS A 105 -17.82 6.16 10.40
CA LYS A 105 -17.10 7.42 10.18
C LYS A 105 -16.52 7.46 8.78
N GLY A 106 -16.41 8.67 8.21
CA GLY A 106 -15.83 8.86 6.87
C GLY A 106 -14.37 8.47 6.81
N GLU A 107 -13.63 8.68 7.92
CA GLU A 107 -12.22 8.30 8.04
C GLU A 107 -11.99 6.80 7.80
N TYR A 108 -12.96 5.94 8.12
CA TYR A 108 -12.86 4.50 7.82
C TYR A 108 -12.70 4.25 6.31
N TYR A 109 -13.47 4.94 5.48
CA TYR A 109 -13.43 4.79 4.02
C TYR A 109 -12.16 5.40 3.44
N THR A 110 -11.79 6.60 3.86
CA THR A 110 -10.57 7.26 3.37
C THR A 110 -9.30 6.50 3.74
N LEU A 111 -9.18 6.03 4.98
CA LEU A 111 -8.03 5.23 5.41
C LEU A 111 -7.97 3.87 4.69
N SER A 112 -9.11 3.23 4.43
CA SER A 112 -9.16 2.00 3.65
C SER A 112 -8.73 2.21 2.19
N LEU A 113 -9.09 3.35 1.58
CA LEU A 113 -8.62 3.71 0.23
C LEU A 113 -7.13 4.04 0.21
N PHE A 114 -6.57 4.69 1.25
CA PHE A 114 -5.13 4.87 1.41
C PHE A 114 -4.40 3.53 1.54
N ALA A 115 -4.94 2.61 2.33
CA ALA A 115 -4.38 1.26 2.46
C ALA A 115 -4.38 0.53 1.10
N LEU A 116 -5.47 0.64 0.33
CA LEU A 116 -5.56 0.08 -1.01
C LEU A 116 -4.53 0.70 -1.96
N LEU A 117 -4.35 2.02 -1.91
CA LEU A 117 -3.34 2.71 -2.72
C LEU A 117 -1.93 2.19 -2.39
N GLY A 118 -1.61 2.04 -1.10
CA GLY A 118 -0.35 1.45 -0.65
C GLY A 118 -0.13 0.03 -1.18
N MET A 119 -1.15 -0.82 -1.12
CA MET A 119 -1.11 -2.18 -1.68
C MET A 119 -0.93 -2.17 -3.20
N SER A 120 -1.61 -1.28 -3.92
CA SER A 120 -1.52 -1.18 -5.38
C SER A 120 -0.13 -0.75 -5.83
N VAL A 121 0.46 0.27 -5.16
CA VAL A 121 1.82 0.73 -5.42
C VAL A 121 2.83 -0.38 -5.13
N MET A 122 2.67 -1.10 -4.01
CA MET A 122 3.55 -2.22 -3.66
C MET A 122 3.47 -3.36 -4.68
N ALA A 123 2.27 -3.70 -5.17
CA ALA A 123 2.06 -4.77 -6.14
C ALA A 123 2.72 -4.49 -7.51
N SER A 124 2.91 -3.22 -7.87
CA SER A 124 3.58 -2.81 -9.11
C SER A 124 5.00 -2.28 -8.90
N SER A 125 5.59 -2.47 -7.72
CA SER A 125 6.94 -1.97 -7.46
C SER A 125 8.00 -2.82 -8.16
N GLY A 126 8.91 -2.19 -8.91
CA GLY A 126 10.16 -2.78 -9.42
C GLY A 126 11.37 -2.47 -8.53
N HIS A 127 11.19 -1.67 -7.49
CA HIS A 127 12.26 -1.05 -6.73
C HIS A 127 11.98 -1.13 -5.22
N PHE A 128 13.00 -1.45 -4.42
CA PHE A 128 12.84 -1.63 -2.96
C PHE A 128 12.22 -0.42 -2.24
N LEU A 129 12.59 0.81 -2.62
CA LEU A 129 12.01 2.00 -1.97
C LEU A 129 10.55 2.23 -2.34
N VAL A 130 10.14 1.88 -3.58
CA VAL A 130 8.73 1.97 -3.99
C VAL A 130 7.89 0.97 -3.22
N ALA A 131 8.38 -0.28 -3.09
CA ALA A 131 7.75 -1.30 -2.27
C ALA A 131 7.63 -0.85 -0.80
N TYR A 132 8.71 -0.26 -0.25
CA TYR A 132 8.73 0.27 1.10
C TYR A 132 7.69 1.37 1.31
N VAL A 133 7.62 2.35 0.41
CA VAL A 133 6.65 3.46 0.51
C VAL A 133 5.21 2.94 0.44
N GLY A 134 4.93 1.98 -0.47
CA GLY A 134 3.62 1.34 -0.55
C GLY A 134 3.25 0.61 0.75
N LEU A 135 4.19 -0.13 1.32
CA LEU A 135 4.01 -0.84 2.59
C LEU A 135 3.82 0.12 3.78
N GLU A 136 4.53 1.25 3.80
CA GLU A 136 4.35 2.25 4.85
C GLU A 136 2.99 2.95 4.75
N LEU A 137 2.54 3.29 3.55
CA LEU A 137 1.22 3.88 3.36
C LEU A 137 0.11 2.94 3.85
N LEU A 138 0.22 1.65 3.54
CA LEU A 138 -0.67 0.61 4.09
C LEU A 138 -0.62 0.59 5.62
N SER A 139 0.58 0.50 6.20
CA SER A 139 0.79 0.37 7.63
C SER A 139 0.25 1.58 8.42
N LEU A 140 0.58 2.80 7.99
CA LEU A 140 0.13 4.03 8.62
C LEU A 140 -1.40 4.16 8.58
N SER A 141 -2.02 3.74 7.47
CA SER A 141 -3.49 3.70 7.34
C SER A 141 -4.10 2.74 8.36
N LEU A 142 -3.52 1.54 8.53
CA LEU A 142 -4.00 0.56 9.52
C LEU A 142 -3.80 1.05 10.96
N TYR A 143 -2.68 1.72 11.28
CA TYR A 143 -2.47 2.29 12.63
C TYR A 143 -3.54 3.32 12.96
N ALA A 144 -3.88 4.20 12.03
CA ALA A 144 -4.95 5.18 12.21
C ALA A 144 -6.33 4.53 12.30
N MET A 145 -6.58 3.43 11.55
CA MET A 145 -7.86 2.70 11.61
C MET A 145 -8.09 2.05 12.98
N ILE A 146 -7.08 1.54 13.66
CA ILE A 146 -7.21 1.00 15.02
C ILE A 146 -7.61 2.11 16.01
N ALA A 147 -7.15 3.33 15.79
CA ALA A 147 -7.44 4.50 16.62
C ALA A 147 -8.79 5.19 16.28
N LEU A 148 -9.63 4.67 15.37
CA LEU A 148 -10.89 5.31 14.97
C LEU A 148 -11.86 5.57 16.12
N ARG A 149 -11.85 4.72 17.16
CA ARG A 149 -12.62 4.93 18.40
C ARG A 149 -11.82 5.80 19.36
N ARG A 150 -11.79 7.10 19.12
CA ARG A 150 -10.95 8.08 19.85
C ARG A 150 -11.24 8.12 21.35
N ASP A 151 -12.48 7.83 21.75
CA ASP A 151 -12.92 7.85 23.15
C ASP A 151 -12.63 6.56 23.91
N SER A 152 -12.06 5.55 23.25
CA SER A 152 -11.71 4.26 23.84
C SER A 152 -10.25 4.22 24.23
N ALA A 153 -9.96 4.18 25.54
CA ALA A 153 -8.61 4.00 26.05
C ALA A 153 -7.94 2.71 25.51
N HIS A 154 -8.72 1.62 25.38
CA HIS A 154 -8.23 0.38 24.79
C HIS A 154 -7.82 0.52 23.32
N ALA A 155 -8.61 1.26 22.53
CA ALA A 155 -8.28 1.49 21.12
C ALA A 155 -7.01 2.37 21.00
N ALA A 156 -6.88 3.40 21.83
CA ALA A 156 -5.71 4.26 21.86
C ALA A 156 -4.45 3.49 22.27
N GLU A 157 -4.53 2.65 23.31
CA GLU A 157 -3.43 1.79 23.76
C GLU A 157 -3.02 0.78 22.68
N ALA A 158 -3.99 0.11 22.05
CA ALA A 158 -3.73 -0.85 20.99
C ALA A 158 -3.07 -0.16 19.76
N ALA A 159 -3.57 1.00 19.36
CA ALA A 159 -3.01 1.78 18.27
C ALA A 159 -1.57 2.21 18.57
N LEU A 160 -1.30 2.69 19.79
CA LEU A 160 0.05 3.08 20.21
C LEU A 160 1.03 1.91 20.19
N LYS A 161 0.64 0.75 20.74
CA LYS A 161 1.47 -0.45 20.74
C LYS A 161 1.77 -0.89 19.30
N TYR A 162 0.76 -0.95 18.46
CA TYR A 162 0.92 -1.36 17.06
C TYR A 162 1.78 -0.38 16.28
N PHE A 163 1.58 0.93 16.48
CA PHE A 163 2.40 1.97 15.85
C PHE A 163 3.87 1.87 16.26
N VAL A 164 4.18 1.79 17.56
CA VAL A 164 5.57 1.75 18.05
C VAL A 164 6.31 0.51 17.55
N LEU A 165 5.69 -0.67 17.65
CA LEU A 165 6.29 -1.91 17.17
C LEU A 165 6.39 -1.94 15.64
N GLY A 166 5.37 -1.42 14.96
CA GLY A 166 5.37 -1.32 13.51
C GLY A 166 6.42 -0.35 12.98
N ALA A 167 6.62 0.80 13.63
CA ALA A 167 7.66 1.76 13.28
C ALA A 167 9.07 1.16 13.47
N LEU A 168 9.27 0.36 14.54
CA LEU A 168 10.51 -0.39 14.73
C LEU A 168 10.76 -1.38 13.59
N ALA A 169 9.75 -2.16 13.21
CA ALA A 169 9.84 -3.09 12.08
C ALA A 169 10.13 -2.38 10.75
N SER A 170 9.52 -1.22 10.53
CA SER A 170 9.76 -0.38 9.34
C SER A 170 11.20 0.16 9.32
N GLY A 171 11.73 0.55 10.48
CA GLY A 171 13.14 0.93 10.63
C GLY A 171 14.10 -0.22 10.30
N LEU A 172 13.81 -1.44 10.78
CA LEU A 172 14.57 -2.64 10.44
C LEU A 172 14.51 -2.96 8.94
N LEU A 173 13.32 -2.82 8.32
CA LEU A 173 13.14 -3.01 6.88
C LEU A 173 14.01 -2.04 6.08
N LEU A 174 13.94 -0.74 6.40
CA LEU A 174 14.71 0.28 5.70
C LEU A 174 16.22 0.08 5.90
N TYR A 175 16.64 -0.33 7.11
CA TYR A 175 18.04 -0.64 7.39
C TYR A 175 18.53 -1.85 6.57
N GLY A 176 17.68 -2.90 6.48
CA GLY A 176 17.96 -4.05 5.60
C GLY A 176 18.08 -3.67 4.13
N ILE A 177 17.18 -2.81 3.63
CA ILE A 177 17.25 -2.26 2.26
C ILE A 177 18.54 -1.46 2.05
N SER A 178 18.97 -0.66 3.02
CA SER A 178 20.23 0.08 2.98
C SER A 178 21.45 -0.84 2.90
N MET A 179 21.43 -1.98 3.62
CA MET A 179 22.49 -2.99 3.54
C MET A 179 22.52 -3.68 2.16
N VAL A 180 21.35 -4.00 1.59
CA VAL A 180 21.25 -4.56 0.24
C VAL A 180 21.83 -3.58 -0.77
N TYR A 181 21.51 -2.29 -0.66
CA TYR A 181 22.08 -1.24 -1.48
C TYR A 181 23.63 -1.17 -1.31
N GLY A 182 24.10 -1.16 -0.07
CA GLY A 182 25.56 -1.15 0.21
C GLY A 182 26.29 -2.37 -0.31
N ALA A 183 25.60 -3.52 -0.43
CA ALA A 183 26.17 -4.76 -0.95
C ALA A 183 26.19 -4.83 -2.48
N THR A 184 25.17 -4.28 -3.15
CA THR A 184 24.92 -4.48 -4.58
C THR A 184 25.04 -3.21 -5.42
N GLY A 185 25.03 -2.03 -4.78
CA GLY A 185 25.05 -0.73 -5.46
C GLY A 185 23.72 -0.35 -6.13
N SER A 186 22.66 -1.16 -5.97
CA SER A 186 21.35 -0.92 -6.60
C SER A 186 20.19 -1.17 -5.62
N LEU A 187 19.04 -0.57 -5.93
CA LEU A 187 17.77 -0.82 -5.25
C LEU A 187 16.69 -1.39 -6.21
N ASP A 188 17.02 -1.54 -7.48
CA ASP A 188 16.18 -2.21 -8.45
C ASP A 188 16.25 -3.73 -8.24
N PHE A 189 15.08 -4.39 -8.21
CA PHE A 189 14.99 -5.82 -7.90
C PHE A 189 15.76 -6.69 -8.88
N ALA A 190 15.67 -6.40 -10.18
CA ALA A 190 16.33 -7.20 -11.20
C ALA A 190 17.87 -7.06 -11.12
N THR A 191 18.37 -5.84 -10.95
CA THR A 191 19.79 -5.53 -10.82
C THR A 191 20.37 -6.12 -9.53
N VAL A 192 19.67 -6.00 -8.41
CA VAL A 192 20.08 -6.60 -7.12
C VAL A 192 20.21 -8.11 -7.25
N LEU A 193 19.23 -8.77 -7.89
CA LEU A 193 19.23 -10.20 -8.10
C LEU A 193 20.40 -10.63 -9.01
N ALA A 194 20.63 -9.90 -10.11
CA ALA A 194 21.74 -10.16 -11.03
C ALA A 194 23.10 -10.04 -10.33
N ASN A 195 23.34 -8.95 -9.58
CA ASN A 195 24.59 -8.74 -8.86
C ASN A 195 24.83 -9.78 -7.76
N ALA A 196 23.75 -10.20 -7.07
CA ALA A 196 23.81 -11.27 -6.08
C ALA A 196 24.19 -12.63 -6.70
N TYR A 197 23.63 -12.94 -7.88
CA TYR A 197 23.87 -14.19 -8.59
C TYR A 197 25.27 -14.26 -9.22
N ASN A 198 25.74 -13.17 -9.82
CA ASN A 198 27.04 -13.07 -10.47
C ASN A 198 28.22 -13.01 -9.47
N GLY A 199 27.97 -12.84 -8.19
CA GLY A 199 28.98 -12.72 -7.15
C GLY A 199 29.62 -11.33 -7.04
N ASP A 200 29.01 -10.32 -7.67
CA ASP A 200 29.49 -8.93 -7.63
C ASP A 200 29.11 -8.21 -6.32
N ALA A 201 28.19 -8.81 -5.54
CA ALA A 201 27.73 -8.28 -4.28
C ALA A 201 28.61 -8.72 -3.10
N ASN A 202 28.75 -7.85 -2.08
CA ASN A 202 29.37 -8.26 -0.81
C ASN A 202 28.47 -9.28 -0.10
N PRO A 203 28.91 -10.57 0.03
CA PRO A 203 28.01 -11.65 0.46
C PRO A 203 27.59 -11.55 1.92
N TRP A 204 28.42 -10.99 2.79
CA TRP A 204 28.10 -10.84 4.21
C TRP A 204 27.07 -9.73 4.43
N LEU A 205 27.29 -8.59 3.79
CA LEU A 205 26.40 -7.44 3.91
C LEU A 205 25.03 -7.74 3.28
N LEU A 206 25.02 -8.46 2.14
CA LEU A 206 23.78 -8.89 1.50
C LEU A 206 22.98 -9.85 2.39
N LYS A 207 23.62 -10.89 2.96
CA LYS A 207 22.96 -11.84 3.88
C LYS A 207 22.37 -11.11 5.08
N LEU A 208 23.10 -10.19 5.68
CA LEU A 208 22.63 -9.44 6.84
C LEU A 208 21.42 -8.56 6.45
N GLY A 209 21.49 -7.87 5.31
CA GLY A 209 20.37 -7.07 4.78
C GLY A 209 19.11 -7.90 4.57
N VAL A 210 19.24 -9.08 3.95
CA VAL A 210 18.13 -10.02 3.75
C VAL A 210 17.53 -10.48 5.07
N VAL A 211 18.33 -10.78 6.09
CA VAL A 211 17.83 -11.16 7.43
C VAL A 211 16.97 -10.03 8.01
N PHE A 212 17.45 -8.78 7.98
CA PHE A 212 16.68 -7.64 8.47
C PHE A 212 15.35 -7.45 7.72
N ILE A 213 15.36 -7.59 6.39
CA ILE A 213 14.15 -7.52 5.56
C ILE A 213 13.17 -8.62 5.96
N VAL A 214 13.64 -9.88 6.06
CA VAL A 214 12.79 -11.04 6.42
C VAL A 214 12.19 -10.87 7.81
N VAL A 215 12.96 -10.44 8.81
CA VAL A 215 12.47 -10.20 10.17
C VAL A 215 11.40 -9.11 10.19
N ALA A 216 11.62 -7.99 9.47
CA ALA A 216 10.66 -6.91 9.39
C ALA A 216 9.35 -7.33 8.69
N ILE A 217 9.45 -8.10 7.61
CA ILE A 217 8.28 -8.66 6.92
C ILE A 217 7.56 -9.68 7.79
N ALA A 218 8.29 -10.55 8.51
CA ALA A 218 7.70 -11.52 9.44
C ALA A 218 6.88 -10.82 10.52
N PHE A 219 7.37 -9.71 11.08
CA PHE A 219 6.60 -8.88 12.00
C PHE A 219 5.30 -8.37 11.35
N LYS A 220 5.37 -7.85 10.12
CA LYS A 220 4.20 -7.33 9.40
C LYS A 220 3.13 -8.40 9.12
N PHE A 221 3.55 -9.66 8.97
CA PHE A 221 2.66 -10.82 8.85
C PHE A 221 2.18 -11.37 10.21
N GLY A 222 2.64 -10.82 11.31
CA GLY A 222 2.32 -11.33 12.64
C GLY A 222 2.90 -12.72 12.91
N ALA A 223 4.04 -13.05 12.32
CA ALA A 223 4.69 -14.33 12.52
C ALA A 223 5.33 -14.39 13.91
N VAL A 224 5.03 -15.45 14.66
CA VAL A 224 5.65 -15.71 15.98
C VAL A 224 7.10 -16.14 15.75
N PRO A 225 8.08 -15.63 16.52
CA PRO A 225 8.00 -14.81 17.74
C PRO A 225 8.09 -13.29 17.54
N PHE A 226 7.87 -12.76 16.36
CA PHE A 226 8.03 -11.34 16.00
C PHE A 226 6.75 -10.52 16.25
#